data_3804d27dcff3c0c78008f41506f0e39a
#
_entry.id   3804d27dcff3c0c78008f41506f0e39a
#
_cell.length_a   1.000
_cell.length_b   1.000
_cell.length_c   1.000
_cell.angle_alpha   90.00
_cell.angle_beta   90.00
_cell.angle_gamma   90.00
#
_symmetry.space_group_name_H-M   'P 1'
#
loop_
_entity.id
_entity.type
_entity.pdbx_description
1 polymer ?
#
loop_
_entity_poly.entity_id
_entity_poly.type
_entity_poly.pdbx_seq_one_letter_code
_entity_poly.pdbx_strand_id
1 'polypeptide(L)' 'MNPEFYLILDSDELTDELAAQVYEAGFDDSSFTMRGGKAAIWICHRKGDFKQVVHDALEEARKGGLKVSHVEMENEVFA' A
#
# COMPACT_ATOMS: atom_id res chain seq x y z
N MET A 1 17.96 4.60 3.10
CA MET A 1 17.31 3.54 2.37
C MET A 1 15.81 3.66 2.52
N ASN A 2 15.08 3.45 1.46
CA ASN A 2 13.63 3.58 1.53
C ASN A 2 13.04 2.19 1.72
N PRO A 3 12.16 2.03 2.65
CA PRO A 3 11.50 0.73 2.82
C PRO A 3 10.60 0.44 1.61
N GLU A 4 10.46 -0.83 1.26
CA GLU A 4 9.61 -1.25 0.18
C GLU A 4 8.62 -2.28 0.68
N PHE A 5 7.38 -2.05 0.45
CA PHE A 5 6.34 -2.97 0.89
C PHE A 5 5.05 -2.73 0.12
N TYR A 6 4.10 -3.64 0.25
CA TYR A 6 2.81 -3.50 -0.38
C TYR A 6 1.73 -3.46 0.69
N LEU A 7 0.77 -2.58 0.52
CA LEU A 7 -0.44 -2.61 1.32
C LEU A 7 -1.43 -3.42 0.49
N ILE A 8 -1.83 -4.58 0.98
CA ILE A 8 -2.75 -5.44 0.24
C ILE A 8 -4.16 -5.07 0.64
N LEU A 9 -4.95 -4.63 -0.31
CA LEU A 9 -6.30 -4.16 -0.03
C LEU A 9 -7.30 -5.32 -0.10
N ASP A 10 -8.43 -5.16 0.56
CA ASP A 10 -9.46 -6.17 0.60
C ASP A 10 -10.34 -5.99 -0.63
N SER A 11 -9.78 -6.13 -1.81
CA SER A 11 -10.47 -5.99 -3.07
C SER A 11 -9.72 -6.81 -4.10
N ASP A 12 -10.43 -7.57 -4.92
CA ASP A 12 -9.81 -8.38 -5.94
C ASP A 12 -9.88 -7.72 -7.31
N GLU A 13 -10.23 -6.45 -7.39
CA GLU A 13 -10.27 -5.74 -8.65
C GLU A 13 -9.65 -4.37 -8.58
N LEU A 14 -9.04 -3.92 -9.66
CA LEU A 14 -8.56 -2.57 -9.77
C LEU A 14 -9.64 -1.80 -10.51
N THR A 15 -10.40 -0.99 -9.83
CA THR A 15 -11.42 -0.18 -10.47
C THR A 15 -10.98 1.28 -10.46
N ASP A 16 -11.57 2.09 -11.34
CA ASP A 16 -11.24 3.50 -11.39
C ASP A 16 -11.64 4.19 -10.08
N GLU A 17 -12.71 3.73 -9.47
CA GLU A 17 -13.15 4.30 -8.20
C GLU A 17 -12.14 4.01 -7.11
N LEU A 18 -11.62 2.79 -7.07
CA LEU A 18 -10.65 2.43 -6.05
C LEU A 18 -9.34 3.17 -6.30
N ALA A 19 -8.94 3.32 -7.57
CA ALA A 19 -7.73 4.05 -7.90
C ALA A 19 -7.84 5.52 -7.45
N ALA A 20 -9.00 6.13 -7.65
CA ALA A 20 -9.20 7.50 -7.22
C ALA A 20 -9.16 7.60 -5.70
N GLN A 21 -9.73 6.62 -5.01
CA GLN A 21 -9.71 6.62 -3.54
C GLN A 21 -8.28 6.47 -3.02
N VAL A 22 -7.48 5.62 -3.66
CA VAL A 22 -6.09 5.43 -3.28
C VAL A 22 -5.31 6.73 -3.47
N TYR A 23 -5.53 7.39 -4.60
CA TYR A 23 -4.84 8.64 -4.89
C TYR A 23 -5.23 9.71 -3.86
N GLU A 24 -6.52 9.82 -3.57
CA GLU A 24 -7.00 10.82 -2.62
C GLU A 24 -6.59 10.53 -1.18
N ALA A 25 -6.29 9.31 -0.86
CA ALA A 25 -5.84 8.96 0.48
C ALA A 25 -4.39 9.38 0.74
N GLY A 26 -3.69 9.85 -0.29
CA GLY A 26 -2.32 10.31 -0.12
C GLY A 26 -1.27 9.43 -0.74
N PHE A 27 -1.67 8.45 -1.57
CA PHE A 27 -0.73 7.53 -2.17
C PHE A 27 -0.42 7.89 -3.62
N ASP A 28 -0.39 9.18 -3.92
CA ASP A 28 -0.07 9.66 -5.26
C ASP A 28 1.40 9.45 -5.59
N ASP A 29 2.25 9.13 -4.60
CA ASP A 29 3.65 8.86 -4.80
C ASP A 29 3.89 7.35 -4.88
N SER A 30 2.87 6.54 -4.97
CA SER A 30 2.99 5.10 -4.92
C SER A 30 2.35 4.47 -6.14
N SER A 31 2.65 3.21 -6.41
CA SER A 31 2.08 2.50 -7.54
C SER A 31 0.90 1.67 -7.10
N PHE A 32 -0.14 1.62 -7.93
CA PHE A 32 -1.33 0.86 -7.63
C PHE A 32 -1.33 -0.33 -8.57
N THR A 33 -1.31 -1.53 -8.05
CA THR A 33 -1.12 -2.74 -8.85
C THR A 33 -1.92 -3.90 -8.27
N MET A 34 -1.76 -5.09 -8.86
CA MET A 34 -2.38 -6.30 -8.33
C MET A 34 -1.28 -7.18 -7.77
N ARG A 35 -1.56 -7.85 -6.68
CA ARG A 35 -0.59 -8.78 -6.10
C ARG A 35 -1.37 -9.92 -5.46
N GLY A 36 -1.11 -11.13 -5.89
CA GLY A 36 -1.79 -12.30 -5.33
C GLY A 36 -3.30 -12.26 -5.51
N GLY A 37 -3.77 -11.69 -6.60
CA GLY A 37 -5.19 -11.61 -6.87
C GLY A 37 -5.91 -10.48 -6.12
N LYS A 38 -5.19 -9.61 -5.44
CA LYS A 38 -5.78 -8.50 -4.72
C LYS A 38 -5.19 -7.19 -5.18
N ALA A 39 -5.93 -6.11 -5.05
CA ALA A 39 -5.43 -4.78 -5.33
C ALA A 39 -4.38 -4.45 -4.27
N ALA A 40 -3.32 -3.82 -4.67
CA ALA A 40 -2.22 -3.50 -3.76
C ALA A 40 -1.61 -2.14 -4.06
N ILE A 41 -1.06 -1.51 -3.04
CA ILE A 41 -0.36 -0.25 -3.18
C ILE A 41 1.10 -0.54 -2.89
N TRP A 42 1.97 -0.32 -3.88
CA TRP A 42 3.40 -0.56 -3.71
C TRP A 42 4.05 0.73 -3.25
N ILE A 43 4.59 0.72 -2.07
CA ILE A 43 5.22 1.89 -1.48
C ILE A 43 6.72 1.68 -1.47
N CYS A 44 7.45 2.53 -2.17
CA CYS A 44 8.89 2.44 -2.23
C CYS A 44 9.58 3.79 -2.26
N HIS A 45 8.83 4.88 -2.18
CA HIS A 45 9.44 6.20 -2.27
C HIS A 45 9.46 6.98 -0.95
N ARG A 46 9.04 6.39 0.13
CA ARG A 46 8.99 7.09 1.41
C ARG A 46 10.24 6.79 2.20
N LYS A 47 10.82 7.82 2.78
CA LYS A 47 12.03 7.69 3.55
C LYS A 47 11.71 7.57 5.01
N GLY A 48 12.51 6.82 5.73
CA GLY A 48 12.37 6.73 7.16
C GLY A 48 12.52 5.33 7.68
N ASP A 49 12.25 5.16 8.97
CA ASP A 49 12.30 3.89 9.61
C ASP A 49 11.15 3.02 9.08
N PHE A 50 11.41 1.77 8.75
CA PHE A 50 10.42 0.88 8.15
C PHE A 50 9.14 0.84 8.98
N LYS A 51 9.27 0.67 10.29
CA LYS A 51 8.12 0.57 11.14
C LYS A 51 7.27 1.83 11.10
N GLN A 52 7.92 3.00 11.13
CA GLN A 52 7.21 4.27 11.12
C GLN A 52 6.54 4.51 9.76
N VAL A 53 7.22 4.18 8.66
CA VAL A 53 6.68 4.37 7.33
C VAL A 53 5.46 3.47 7.13
N VAL A 54 5.52 2.22 7.60
CA VAL A 54 4.39 1.30 7.50
C VAL A 54 3.22 1.82 8.34
N HIS A 55 3.50 2.29 9.57
CA HIS A 55 2.45 2.80 10.44
C HIS A 55 1.76 4.00 9.81
N ASP A 56 2.53 4.92 9.22
CA ASP A 56 1.97 6.12 8.62
C ASP A 56 1.13 5.74 7.39
N ALA A 57 1.58 4.77 6.60
CA ALA A 57 0.85 4.34 5.43
C ALA A 57 -0.48 3.70 5.83
N LEU A 58 -0.48 2.88 6.88
CA LEU A 58 -1.70 2.26 7.36
C LEU A 58 -2.69 3.31 7.87
N GLU A 59 -2.19 4.36 8.55
CA GLU A 59 -3.05 5.40 9.04
C GLU A 59 -3.65 6.20 7.89
N GLU A 60 -2.88 6.49 6.86
CA GLU A 60 -3.37 7.22 5.70
C GLU A 60 -4.43 6.40 4.98
N ALA A 61 -4.22 5.09 4.84
CA ALA A 61 -5.17 4.23 4.19
C ALA A 61 -6.48 4.20 4.98
N ARG A 62 -6.38 4.07 6.30
CA ARG A 62 -7.56 4.01 7.14
C ARG A 62 -8.35 5.31 7.06
N LYS A 63 -7.65 6.46 7.10
CA LYS A 63 -8.31 7.74 7.05
C LYS A 63 -8.97 7.96 5.69
N GLY A 64 -8.42 7.39 4.64
CA GLY A 64 -8.99 7.51 3.31
C GLY A 64 -10.10 6.50 3.03
N GLY A 65 -10.46 5.68 4.01
CA GLY A 65 -11.53 4.72 3.83
C GLY A 65 -11.10 3.44 3.12
N LEU A 66 -9.81 3.21 2.98
CA LEU A 66 -9.33 2.00 2.32
C LEU A 66 -9.30 0.85 3.32
N LYS A 67 -9.64 -0.35 2.86
CA LYS A 67 -9.63 -1.51 3.73
C LYS A 67 -8.38 -2.31 3.43
N VAL A 68 -7.41 -2.27 4.33
CA VAL A 68 -6.15 -2.98 4.15
C VAL A 68 -6.28 -4.35 4.79
N SER A 69 -6.01 -5.39 4.01
CA SER A 69 -6.05 -6.74 4.52
C SER A 69 -4.78 -7.03 5.31
N HIS A 70 -3.64 -6.75 4.73
CA HIS A 70 -2.36 -6.98 5.41
C HIS A 70 -1.25 -6.27 4.64
N VAL A 71 -0.03 -6.33 5.14
CA VAL A 71 1.14 -5.74 4.52
C VAL A 71 2.05 -6.87 4.06
N GLU A 72 2.56 -6.79 2.84
CA GLU A 72 3.51 -7.78 2.33
C GLU A 72 4.81 -7.11 1.93
N MET A 73 5.90 -7.79 2.10
CA MET A 73 7.18 -7.25 1.70
C MET A 73 7.46 -7.74 0.31
N GLU A 74 8.20 -6.94 -0.44
CA GLU A 74 8.53 -7.24 -1.79
C GLU A 74 9.33 -8.50 -1.82
N ASN A 75 10.18 -8.75 -0.92
CA ASN A 75 11.07 -9.82 -1.03
C ASN A 75 11.11 -10.55 0.23
N GLU A 76 10.58 -11.62 0.30
CA GLU A 76 10.51 -12.25 1.49
C GLU A 76 11.55 -13.10 1.73
N VAL A 77 12.56 -12.74 1.51
CA VAL A 77 13.59 -13.42 1.70
C VAL A 77 13.98 -13.61 2.94
N PHE A 78 13.32 -13.42 3.76
CA PHE A 78 13.61 -13.63 5.00
C PHE A 78 13.68 -14.99 5.18
N ALA A 79 13.64 -15.62 4.30
CA ALA A 79 13.67 -17.00 4.46
C ALA A 79 14.92 -17.37 4.97
#